data_42d627c7ee8255f6fd031ca90a91137a
#
_entry.id   42d627c7ee8255f6fd031ca90a91137a
#
_cell.length_a   1.000
_cell.length_b   1.000
_cell.length_c   1.000
_cell.angle_alpha   90.00
_cell.angle_beta   90.00
_cell.angle_gamma   90.00
#
_symmetry.space_group_name_H-M   'P 1'
#
loop_
_entity.id
_entity.type
_entity.pdbx_description
1 polymer ?
#
loop_
_entity_poly.entity_id
_entity_poly.type
_entity_poly.pdbx_seq_one_letter_code
_entity_poly.pdbx_strand_id
1 'polypeptide(L)'
;MKKGVAGCHVLNHSFTVGGIRMHKRWWKEAVVYQIYPQSFQDSNGDGFGDLNGIITRLDYLKELGVDVLWLCPIFDSPMFDNGYDVKDYYSIMEKFGTLEDFERLLCRAHEKGLRVVLDAVFNHTSDQHPWFVESRRRDSKYRDYYVWADPVDGHEPNNWRSIFGGSAWEHDSASDAYYMHLFFKQQPDLNWENPAVRRELRKILEFWCEKGVDGFRFDAINLFSKPEDMSDWPDPYRIGDYANGKHTHPYLQELLNGLDDKYNIMLVGQTDNVRPEDALLFAGFDRGEFQMIFQYELDNYRNNGPTFKWHTQVPSVLEIKEIFTRWQQVLADKAWNTVCLGSHDMPRSVSRYGNDQIYHKESAKMLATFQMSLQGTAFIYQGDELGMTNTVFDTVDDFLDDEARNFYHDFVDSGKISNDEFMKAARFRARDNARTPMQWDATENAGFTNGIPWMRVNPNYLTINAAAQMADENSILSYYKQLLSIRKQHDVFVYGRYELTDASNPAVYSFLRILEDEELLVLCNFTAQEAKVAVPADFLKSGVSLLLGNYATHPEPLKAEISIRPYEARIYLRKKDIEKEETSVSKNGASV
;
A
#
# COMPACT_ATOMS: atom_id res chain seq x y z
N MET A 1 29.17 24.33 -16.71
CA MET A 1 28.58 25.59 -16.26
C MET A 1 27.57 25.21 -15.17
N LYS A 2 27.90 25.49 -13.92
CA LYS A 2 27.01 25.23 -12.78
C LYS A 2 25.86 26.26 -12.83
N LYS A 3 24.65 25.84 -13.19
CA LYS A 3 23.44 26.61 -12.92
C LYS A 3 22.93 26.18 -11.55
N GLY A 4 22.95 27.14 -10.60
CA GLY A 4 22.45 26.93 -9.25
C GLY A 4 20.96 26.58 -9.26
N VAL A 5 20.64 25.51 -8.57
CA VAL A 5 19.27 25.17 -8.20
C VAL A 5 18.82 26.22 -7.19
N ALA A 6 17.89 27.06 -7.59
CA ALA A 6 17.24 28.02 -6.70
C ALA A 6 16.51 27.23 -5.61
N GLY A 7 16.95 27.40 -4.36
CA GLY A 7 16.28 26.81 -3.22
C GLY A 7 14.83 27.28 -3.15
N CYS A 8 13.91 26.36 -3.39
CA CYS A 8 12.51 26.57 -3.14
C CYS A 8 12.32 26.61 -1.61
N HIS A 9 12.24 27.83 -1.05
CA HIS A 9 11.82 27.99 0.34
C HIS A 9 10.40 27.43 0.46
N VAL A 10 10.29 26.23 1.03
CA VAL A 10 9.01 25.66 1.43
C VAL A 10 8.42 26.61 2.49
N LEU A 11 7.43 27.40 2.11
CA LEU A 11 6.62 28.15 3.05
C LEU A 11 5.89 27.12 3.92
N ASN A 12 6.38 26.95 5.15
CA ASN A 12 5.75 26.10 6.17
C ASN A 12 4.41 26.73 6.58
N HIS A 13 3.38 26.54 5.77
CA HIS A 13 2.02 26.85 6.17
C HIS A 13 1.62 25.88 7.27
N SER A 14 1.45 26.40 8.46
CA SER A 14 0.91 25.65 9.59
C SER A 14 -0.46 26.20 9.96
N PHE A 15 -1.36 25.34 10.34
CA PHE A 15 -2.67 25.69 10.89
C PHE A 15 -2.88 24.90 12.19
N THR A 16 -3.86 25.29 12.98
CA THR A 16 -4.10 24.71 14.30
C THR A 16 -5.41 23.93 14.30
N VAL A 17 -5.36 22.63 14.60
CA VAL A 17 -6.55 21.78 14.77
C VAL A 17 -6.61 21.36 16.24
N GLY A 18 -7.69 21.68 16.94
CA GLY A 18 -7.85 21.31 18.34
C GLY A 18 -6.74 21.79 19.28
N GLY A 19 -6.06 22.90 18.94
CA GLY A 19 -4.92 23.44 19.70
C GLY A 19 -3.54 22.89 19.29
N ILE A 20 -3.49 21.92 18.36
CA ILE A 20 -2.25 21.34 17.85
C ILE A 20 -1.86 22.01 16.53
N ARG A 21 -0.61 22.45 16.43
CA ARG A 21 -0.07 23.05 15.21
C ARG A 21 0.25 21.96 14.19
N MET A 22 -0.54 21.87 13.14
CA MET A 22 -0.34 20.95 12.02
C MET A 22 0.53 21.60 10.95
N HIS A 23 1.53 20.87 10.47
CA HIS A 23 2.37 21.28 9.36
C HIS A 23 1.92 20.59 8.09
N LYS A 24 1.63 21.38 7.04
CA LYS A 24 1.42 20.84 5.70
C LYS A 24 2.71 20.17 5.22
N ARG A 25 2.59 18.98 4.71
CA ARG A 25 3.68 18.20 4.11
C ARG A 25 3.18 17.60 2.81
N TRP A 26 3.98 17.67 1.76
CA TRP A 26 3.58 17.21 0.44
C TRP A 26 3.13 15.74 0.44
N TRP A 27 3.79 14.89 1.19
CA TRP A 27 3.46 13.47 1.28
C TRP A 27 2.16 13.19 2.06
N LYS A 28 1.68 14.10 2.92
CA LYS A 28 0.36 13.99 3.54
C LYS A 28 -0.77 14.25 2.56
N GLU A 29 -0.56 15.21 1.67
CA GLU A 29 -1.54 15.68 0.68
C GLU A 29 -1.55 14.81 -0.57
N ALA A 30 -0.45 14.07 -0.82
CA ALA A 30 -0.26 13.27 -2.00
C ALA A 30 -1.28 12.11 -2.13
N VAL A 31 -1.61 11.81 -3.37
CA VAL A 31 -2.23 10.55 -3.78
C VAL A 31 -1.15 9.72 -4.48
N VAL A 32 -0.85 8.57 -3.93
CA VAL A 32 0.17 7.64 -4.45
C VAL A 32 -0.50 6.62 -5.34
N TYR A 33 0.06 6.38 -6.51
CA TYR A 33 -0.35 5.33 -7.43
C TYR A 33 0.73 4.27 -7.49
N GLN A 34 0.43 3.07 -7.04
CA GLN A 34 1.34 1.93 -7.09
C GLN A 34 1.33 1.30 -8.47
N ILE A 35 2.50 1.21 -9.07
CA ILE A 35 2.75 0.54 -10.35
C ILE A 35 3.50 -0.76 -10.11
N TYR A 36 2.95 -1.85 -10.65
CA TYR A 36 3.61 -3.14 -10.79
C TYR A 36 4.16 -3.22 -12.22
N PRO A 37 5.45 -2.88 -12.43
CA PRO A 37 5.96 -2.54 -13.77
C PRO A 37 5.71 -3.59 -14.82
N GLN A 38 5.99 -4.86 -14.50
CA GLN A 38 5.84 -5.98 -15.46
C GLN A 38 4.42 -6.21 -15.97
N SER A 39 3.39 -5.63 -15.31
CA SER A 39 1.97 -5.73 -15.70
C SER A 39 1.35 -4.40 -16.06
N PHE A 40 2.11 -3.31 -16.16
CA PHE A 40 1.54 -1.99 -16.41
C PHE A 40 1.41 -1.69 -17.89
N GLN A 41 2.50 -1.64 -18.65
CA GLN A 41 2.51 -1.43 -20.11
C GLN A 41 3.81 -1.94 -20.70
N ASP A 42 3.70 -2.80 -21.68
CA ASP A 42 4.81 -3.24 -22.53
C ASP A 42 4.98 -2.28 -23.72
N SER A 43 6.19 -1.78 -23.94
CA SER A 43 6.51 -0.87 -25.04
C SER A 43 7.28 -1.53 -26.19
N ASN A 44 7.88 -2.70 -25.96
CA ASN A 44 8.78 -3.38 -26.90
C ASN A 44 8.21 -4.66 -27.52
N GLY A 45 7.08 -5.18 -26.98
CA GLY A 45 6.38 -6.35 -27.48
C GLY A 45 6.93 -7.69 -27.00
N ASP A 46 7.71 -7.71 -25.92
CA ASP A 46 8.26 -8.95 -25.33
C ASP A 46 7.31 -9.64 -24.32
N GLY A 47 6.18 -9.01 -24.03
CA GLY A 47 5.16 -9.51 -23.12
C GLY A 47 5.33 -9.05 -21.67
N PHE A 48 6.37 -8.28 -21.35
CA PHE A 48 6.61 -7.66 -20.05
C PHE A 48 6.41 -6.14 -20.13
N GLY A 49 5.78 -5.58 -19.11
CA GLY A 49 5.75 -4.13 -18.96
C GLY A 49 7.15 -3.59 -18.61
N ASP A 50 7.41 -2.35 -19.04
CA ASP A 50 8.74 -1.73 -18.93
C ASP A 50 8.66 -0.23 -18.59
N LEU A 51 9.82 0.38 -18.30
CA LEU A 51 9.91 1.80 -17.93
C LEU A 51 9.45 2.74 -19.07
N ASN A 52 9.70 2.37 -20.32
CA ASN A 52 9.23 3.14 -21.48
C ASN A 52 7.72 3.06 -21.61
N GLY A 53 7.13 1.89 -21.35
CA GLY A 53 5.69 1.72 -21.26
C GLY A 53 5.06 2.63 -20.20
N ILE A 54 5.68 2.72 -19.00
CA ILE A 54 5.23 3.66 -17.96
C ILE A 54 5.30 5.10 -18.47
N ILE A 55 6.37 5.50 -19.16
CA ILE A 55 6.51 6.85 -19.73
C ILE A 55 5.33 7.17 -20.66
N THR A 56 4.88 6.23 -21.48
CA THR A 56 3.74 6.45 -22.40
C THR A 56 2.41 6.70 -21.70
N ARG A 57 2.29 6.32 -20.43
CA ARG A 57 1.07 6.43 -19.62
C ARG A 57 1.12 7.55 -18.57
N LEU A 58 2.16 8.37 -18.53
CA LEU A 58 2.28 9.47 -17.57
C LEU A 58 1.16 10.51 -17.70
N ASP A 59 0.66 10.76 -18.90
CA ASP A 59 -0.47 11.68 -19.11
C ASP A 59 -1.76 11.13 -18.50
N TYR A 60 -2.05 9.85 -18.69
CA TYR A 60 -3.17 9.16 -18.04
C TYR A 60 -3.11 9.29 -16.52
N LEU A 61 -1.94 9.03 -15.91
CA LEU A 61 -1.72 9.13 -14.47
C LEU A 61 -1.90 10.57 -13.97
N LYS A 62 -1.37 11.54 -14.71
CA LYS A 62 -1.56 12.96 -14.36
C LYS A 62 -3.01 13.39 -14.46
N GLU A 63 -3.73 12.97 -15.49
CA GLU A 63 -5.16 13.26 -15.67
C GLU A 63 -6.04 12.56 -14.62
N LEU A 64 -5.64 11.37 -14.15
CA LEU A 64 -6.31 10.70 -13.03
C LEU A 64 -6.27 11.57 -11.77
N GLY A 65 -5.20 12.35 -11.60
CA GLY A 65 -5.04 13.27 -10.48
C GLY A 65 -4.11 12.73 -9.38
N VAL A 66 -3.27 11.74 -9.67
CA VAL A 66 -2.24 11.25 -8.73
C VAL A 66 -1.04 12.21 -8.67
N ASP A 67 -0.25 12.10 -7.62
CA ASP A 67 0.89 12.97 -7.35
C ASP A 67 2.21 12.21 -7.27
N VAL A 68 2.15 10.94 -6.92
CA VAL A 68 3.32 10.08 -6.69
C VAL A 68 3.14 8.75 -7.39
N LEU A 69 4.17 8.29 -8.07
CA LEU A 69 4.28 6.95 -8.65
C LEU A 69 5.17 6.11 -7.73
N TRP A 70 4.61 5.10 -7.09
CA TRP A 70 5.38 4.09 -6.38
C TRP A 70 5.62 2.93 -7.33
N LEU A 71 6.88 2.72 -7.72
CA LEU A 71 7.30 1.59 -8.56
C LEU A 71 7.66 0.41 -7.67
N CYS A 72 6.97 -0.74 -7.84
CA CYS A 72 7.47 -2.02 -7.32
C CYS A 72 8.87 -2.29 -7.85
N PRO A 73 9.65 -3.24 -7.26
CA PRO A 73 11.08 -3.36 -7.53
C PRO A 73 11.44 -3.37 -9.01
N ILE A 74 12.39 -2.51 -9.39
CA ILE A 74 12.90 -2.39 -10.77
C ILE A 74 14.39 -2.71 -10.86
N PHE A 75 15.03 -3.03 -9.74
CA PHE A 75 16.46 -3.34 -9.68
C PHE A 75 16.79 -4.67 -10.36
N ASP A 76 18.06 -4.90 -10.72
CA ASP A 76 18.47 -6.17 -11.33
C ASP A 76 18.16 -7.34 -10.41
N SER A 77 17.44 -8.32 -10.95
CA SER A 77 16.86 -9.45 -10.22
C SER A 77 16.75 -10.67 -11.13
N PRO A 78 16.98 -11.90 -10.63
CA PRO A 78 16.64 -13.11 -11.35
C PRO A 78 15.13 -13.40 -11.39
N MET A 79 14.30 -12.59 -10.71
CA MET A 79 12.83 -12.63 -10.75
C MET A 79 12.17 -13.87 -10.12
N PHE A 80 12.79 -14.51 -9.15
CA PHE A 80 12.15 -15.58 -8.39
C PHE A 80 10.94 -15.08 -7.59
N ASP A 81 11.04 -13.86 -7.06
CA ASP A 81 9.94 -13.17 -6.39
C ASP A 81 9.62 -11.84 -7.08
N ASN A 82 9.52 -11.88 -8.40
CA ASN A 82 9.05 -10.75 -9.21
C ASN A 82 9.77 -9.42 -8.93
N GLY A 83 11.09 -9.48 -8.68
CA GLY A 83 11.95 -8.32 -8.42
C GLY A 83 12.28 -8.10 -6.94
N TYR A 84 11.59 -8.77 -6.01
CA TYR A 84 11.91 -8.69 -4.58
C TYR A 84 13.17 -9.49 -4.20
N ASP A 85 13.73 -10.28 -5.08
CA ASP A 85 15.04 -10.95 -4.98
C ASP A 85 16.11 -10.13 -5.70
N VAL A 86 16.57 -9.03 -5.06
CA VAL A 86 17.48 -8.05 -5.66
C VAL A 86 18.90 -8.59 -5.77
N LYS A 87 19.43 -8.62 -6.99
CA LYS A 87 20.80 -9.04 -7.30
C LYS A 87 21.77 -7.86 -7.35
N ASP A 88 21.35 -6.70 -7.82
CA ASP A 88 22.14 -5.46 -7.83
C ASP A 88 21.25 -4.25 -7.61
N TYR A 89 21.48 -3.50 -6.54
CA TYR A 89 20.72 -2.30 -6.19
C TYR A 89 21.08 -1.05 -7.01
N TYR A 90 22.14 -1.10 -7.82
CA TYR A 90 22.65 0.05 -8.57
C TYR A 90 22.32 -0.03 -10.06
N SER A 91 21.71 -1.11 -10.52
CA SER A 91 21.32 -1.34 -11.90
C SER A 91 19.83 -1.64 -12.03
N ILE A 92 19.30 -1.38 -13.21
CA ILE A 92 17.91 -1.70 -13.58
C ILE A 92 17.88 -3.08 -14.23
N MET A 93 16.84 -3.87 -13.94
CA MET A 93 16.63 -5.14 -14.60
C MET A 93 16.47 -4.95 -16.11
N GLU A 94 17.19 -5.73 -16.90
CA GLU A 94 17.26 -5.62 -18.36
C GLU A 94 15.88 -5.61 -19.04
N LYS A 95 14.93 -6.42 -18.55
CA LYS A 95 13.56 -6.46 -19.08
C LYS A 95 12.77 -5.17 -18.85
N PHE A 96 13.09 -4.42 -17.80
CA PHE A 96 12.46 -3.14 -17.54
C PHE A 96 13.13 -1.99 -18.29
N GLY A 97 14.35 -2.18 -18.77
CA GLY A 97 15.14 -1.19 -19.51
C GLY A 97 16.49 -0.94 -18.89
N THR A 98 17.01 0.27 -19.07
CA THR A 98 18.33 0.70 -18.62
C THR A 98 18.23 1.76 -17.53
N LEU A 99 19.37 2.12 -16.93
CA LEU A 99 19.45 3.24 -15.99
C LEU A 99 19.09 4.57 -16.68
N GLU A 100 19.46 4.73 -17.96
CA GLU A 100 19.09 5.90 -18.77
C GLU A 100 17.58 5.95 -19.02
N ASP A 101 16.90 4.81 -19.18
CA ASP A 101 15.45 4.73 -19.28
C ASP A 101 14.79 5.17 -17.98
N PHE A 102 15.34 4.77 -16.84
CA PHE A 102 14.86 5.22 -15.54
C PHE A 102 15.06 6.73 -15.34
N GLU A 103 16.25 7.26 -15.65
CA GLU A 103 16.51 8.70 -15.56
C GLU A 103 15.59 9.51 -16.48
N ARG A 104 15.26 8.96 -17.65
CA ARG A 104 14.25 9.54 -18.55
C ARG A 104 12.84 9.50 -17.95
N LEU A 105 12.42 8.38 -17.36
CA LEU A 105 11.15 8.27 -16.66
C LEU A 105 11.05 9.31 -15.54
N LEU A 106 12.08 9.41 -14.70
CA LEU A 106 12.14 10.35 -13.57
C LEU A 106 12.02 11.80 -14.06
N CYS A 107 12.79 12.16 -15.09
CA CYS A 107 12.73 13.50 -15.70
C CYS A 107 11.33 13.80 -16.25
N ARG A 108 10.72 12.88 -17.01
CA ARG A 108 9.37 13.05 -17.57
C ARG A 108 8.27 13.11 -16.52
N ALA A 109 8.38 12.33 -15.46
CA ALA A 109 7.47 12.38 -14.33
C ALA A 109 7.55 13.76 -13.64
N HIS A 110 8.76 14.24 -13.34
CA HIS A 110 8.98 15.54 -12.72
C HIS A 110 8.50 16.71 -13.60
N GLU A 111 8.70 16.66 -14.93
CA GLU A 111 8.17 17.66 -15.88
C GLU A 111 6.64 17.77 -15.79
N LYS A 112 5.94 16.68 -15.44
CA LYS A 112 4.49 16.65 -15.22
C LYS A 112 4.08 16.93 -13.77
N GLY A 113 5.04 17.20 -12.88
CA GLY A 113 4.79 17.39 -11.45
C GLY A 113 4.35 16.10 -10.75
N LEU A 114 4.79 14.94 -11.25
CA LEU A 114 4.67 13.64 -10.60
C LEU A 114 5.99 13.31 -9.90
N ARG A 115 5.92 12.76 -8.70
CA ARG A 115 7.07 12.27 -7.94
C ARG A 115 7.25 10.77 -8.15
N VAL A 116 8.44 10.25 -7.89
CA VAL A 116 8.75 8.82 -8.03
C VAL A 116 9.31 8.27 -6.73
N VAL A 117 8.70 7.20 -6.24
CA VAL A 117 9.09 6.45 -5.04
C VAL A 117 9.48 5.03 -5.46
N LEU A 118 10.64 4.56 -4.98
CA LEU A 118 11.15 3.21 -5.26
C LEU A 118 10.90 2.26 -4.09
N ASP A 119 10.91 0.96 -4.40
CA ASP A 119 10.83 -0.09 -3.39
C ASP A 119 12.24 -0.40 -2.85
N ALA A 120 12.42 -0.34 -1.53
CA ALA A 120 13.67 -0.64 -0.83
C ALA A 120 13.54 -2.00 -0.14
N VAL A 121 14.02 -3.06 -0.79
CA VAL A 121 13.98 -4.43 -0.29
C VAL A 121 15.26 -4.70 0.48
N PHE A 122 15.21 -4.58 1.80
CA PHE A 122 16.41 -4.61 2.65
C PHE A 122 16.40 -5.70 3.73
N ASN A 123 15.36 -6.54 3.80
CA ASN A 123 15.38 -7.71 4.67
C ASN A 123 16.34 -8.78 4.15
N HIS A 124 16.44 -8.92 2.84
CA HIS A 124 17.19 -9.97 2.13
C HIS A 124 17.75 -9.44 0.81
N THR A 125 18.55 -10.25 0.15
CA THR A 125 18.96 -10.04 -1.25
C THR A 125 18.63 -11.28 -2.06
N SER A 126 18.89 -11.25 -3.39
CA SER A 126 18.97 -12.50 -4.16
C SER A 126 20.16 -13.36 -3.69
N ASP A 127 20.04 -14.66 -3.82
CA ASP A 127 21.16 -15.62 -3.70
C ASP A 127 22.24 -15.42 -4.79
N GLN A 128 21.93 -14.62 -5.83
CA GLN A 128 22.88 -14.21 -6.88
C GLN A 128 23.54 -12.86 -6.60
N HIS A 129 23.18 -12.18 -5.49
CA HIS A 129 23.84 -10.94 -5.10
C HIS A 129 25.33 -11.19 -4.80
N PRO A 130 26.26 -10.34 -5.27
CA PRO A 130 27.71 -10.54 -5.05
C PRO A 130 28.09 -10.74 -3.58
N TRP A 131 27.43 -10.07 -2.65
CA TRP A 131 27.67 -10.26 -1.22
C TRP A 131 27.33 -11.70 -0.77
N PHE A 132 26.21 -12.26 -1.25
CA PHE A 132 25.82 -13.61 -0.86
C PHE A 132 26.75 -14.65 -1.49
N VAL A 133 27.04 -14.52 -2.80
CA VAL A 133 27.95 -15.43 -3.50
C VAL A 133 29.31 -15.52 -2.79
N GLU A 134 29.85 -14.38 -2.37
CA GLU A 134 31.11 -14.34 -1.61
C GLU A 134 30.95 -14.83 -0.16
N SER A 135 29.77 -14.64 0.47
CA SER A 135 29.51 -15.04 1.85
C SER A 135 29.48 -16.57 2.04
N ARG A 136 29.31 -17.33 0.98
CA ARG A 136 29.37 -18.80 1.00
C ARG A 136 30.74 -19.32 1.43
N ARG A 137 31.79 -18.52 1.26
CA ARG A 137 33.11 -18.82 1.80
C ARG A 137 33.18 -18.40 3.27
N ARG A 138 33.52 -19.36 4.15
CA ARG A 138 33.61 -19.11 5.61
C ARG A 138 34.63 -18.04 6.00
N ASP A 139 35.67 -17.83 5.19
CA ASP A 139 36.73 -16.82 5.39
C ASP A 139 36.44 -15.47 4.70
N SER A 140 35.29 -15.32 4.07
CA SER A 140 34.93 -14.10 3.36
C SER A 140 34.57 -12.97 4.35
N LYS A 141 34.98 -11.73 4.00
CA LYS A 141 34.53 -10.52 4.72
C LYS A 141 33.01 -10.31 4.66
N TYR A 142 32.33 -10.99 3.73
CA TYR A 142 30.89 -10.93 3.56
C TYR A 142 30.14 -12.05 4.31
N ARG A 143 30.87 -12.97 5.01
CA ARG A 143 30.22 -14.06 5.74
C ARG A 143 29.14 -13.53 6.67
N ASP A 144 29.47 -12.54 7.47
CA ASP A 144 28.58 -11.95 8.47
C ASP A 144 27.58 -10.92 7.89
N TYR A 145 27.49 -10.80 6.56
CA TYR A 145 26.45 -9.98 5.93
C TYR A 145 25.10 -10.69 5.91
N TYR A 146 25.10 -12.02 6.07
CA TYR A 146 23.91 -12.85 6.09
C TYR A 146 23.82 -13.67 7.37
N VAL A 147 22.61 -14.16 7.67
CA VAL A 147 22.38 -14.98 8.85
C VAL A 147 22.73 -16.43 8.51
N TRP A 148 23.88 -16.88 9.02
CA TRP A 148 24.38 -18.24 8.86
C TRP A 148 24.38 -18.97 10.19
N ALA A 149 24.14 -20.30 10.15
CA ALA A 149 24.27 -21.17 11.31
C ALA A 149 24.90 -22.52 10.90
N ASP A 150 25.67 -23.11 11.83
CA ASP A 150 26.18 -24.46 11.64
C ASP A 150 25.08 -25.51 11.85
N PRO A 151 25.18 -26.69 11.23
CA PRO A 151 24.25 -27.79 11.48
C PRO A 151 24.20 -28.16 12.96
N VAL A 152 23.01 -28.46 13.47
CA VAL A 152 22.79 -29.00 14.81
C VAL A 152 22.47 -30.50 14.66
N ASP A 153 23.34 -31.38 15.16
CA ASP A 153 23.22 -32.84 14.99
C ASP A 153 23.02 -33.30 13.52
N GLY A 154 23.60 -32.55 12.57
CA GLY A 154 23.49 -32.79 11.14
C GLY A 154 22.17 -32.34 10.48
N HIS A 155 21.37 -31.59 11.20
CA HIS A 155 20.08 -31.05 10.77
C HIS A 155 20.07 -29.52 10.79
N GLU A 156 18.92 -28.94 10.39
CA GLU A 156 18.64 -27.51 10.48
C GLU A 156 18.84 -26.96 11.89
N PRO A 157 19.21 -25.69 12.06
CA PRO A 157 19.46 -25.08 13.38
C PRO A 157 18.26 -25.14 14.34
N ASN A 158 17.04 -25.04 13.78
CA ASN A 158 15.78 -25.06 14.52
C ASN A 158 14.60 -25.37 13.58
N ASN A 159 13.39 -25.39 14.14
CA ASN A 159 12.15 -25.72 13.39
C ASN A 159 11.48 -24.53 12.71
N TRP A 160 12.15 -23.41 12.54
CA TRP A 160 11.55 -22.20 11.98
C TRP A 160 11.13 -22.38 10.52
N ARG A 161 10.02 -21.73 10.15
CA ARG A 161 9.42 -21.87 8.83
C ARG A 161 9.45 -20.55 8.05
N SER A 162 9.60 -20.67 6.74
CA SER A 162 9.46 -19.55 5.80
C SER A 162 8.02 -19.05 5.76
N ILE A 163 7.85 -17.76 5.55
CA ILE A 163 6.57 -17.08 5.32
C ILE A 163 5.85 -17.65 4.08
N PHE A 164 6.62 -18.12 3.09
CA PHE A 164 6.10 -18.72 1.86
C PHE A 164 6.04 -20.25 1.88
N GLY A 165 6.10 -20.86 3.07
CA GLY A 165 6.06 -22.30 3.26
C GLY A 165 7.45 -22.95 3.28
N GLY A 166 7.53 -24.17 3.80
CA GLY A 166 8.79 -24.86 3.96
C GLY A 166 9.64 -24.39 5.16
N SER A 167 10.90 -24.82 5.22
CA SER A 167 11.88 -24.40 6.23
C SER A 167 12.31 -22.94 6.04
N ALA A 168 12.71 -22.26 7.13
CA ALA A 168 13.41 -20.98 7.06
C ALA A 168 14.92 -21.12 6.85
N TRP A 169 15.41 -22.34 6.64
CA TRP A 169 16.82 -22.67 6.51
C TRP A 169 17.09 -23.49 5.26
N GLU A 170 18.12 -23.10 4.50
CA GLU A 170 18.60 -23.86 3.34
C GLU A 170 20.07 -24.25 3.54
N HIS A 171 20.40 -25.51 3.27
CA HIS A 171 21.76 -26.03 3.42
C HIS A 171 22.64 -25.63 2.24
N ASP A 172 23.72 -24.92 2.50
CA ASP A 172 24.77 -24.66 1.52
C ASP A 172 25.87 -25.71 1.59
N SER A 173 25.90 -26.62 0.64
CA SER A 173 26.89 -27.70 0.57
C SER A 173 28.34 -27.21 0.38
N ALA A 174 28.56 -25.98 -0.10
CA ALA A 174 29.90 -25.42 -0.31
C ALA A 174 30.53 -24.99 1.01
N SER A 175 29.76 -24.49 1.97
CA SER A 175 30.24 -24.08 3.29
C SER A 175 29.92 -25.06 4.40
N ASP A 176 29.13 -26.09 4.11
CA ASP A 176 28.53 -27.02 5.10
C ASP A 176 27.89 -26.25 6.26
N ALA A 177 26.98 -25.33 5.91
CA ALA A 177 26.24 -24.50 6.84
C ALA A 177 24.86 -24.18 6.29
N TYR A 178 23.97 -23.73 7.15
CA TYR A 178 22.64 -23.26 6.78
C TYR A 178 22.60 -21.74 6.73
N TYR A 179 21.93 -21.17 5.72
CA TYR A 179 21.56 -19.75 5.72
C TYR A 179 20.05 -19.59 5.95
N MET A 180 19.71 -18.49 6.62
CA MET A 180 18.32 -18.14 6.88
C MET A 180 17.67 -17.47 5.66
N HIS A 181 16.39 -17.83 5.42
CA HIS A 181 15.52 -17.13 4.48
C HIS A 181 14.09 -17.12 5.01
N LEU A 182 13.56 -15.95 5.35
CA LEU A 182 12.17 -15.83 5.81
C LEU A 182 11.17 -15.87 4.65
N PHE A 183 11.64 -15.67 3.42
CA PHE A 183 10.87 -15.77 2.18
C PHE A 183 11.33 -16.98 1.37
N PHE A 184 11.52 -16.85 0.05
CA PHE A 184 12.04 -17.99 -0.74
C PHE A 184 13.51 -18.27 -0.41
N LYS A 185 13.94 -19.51 -0.63
CA LYS A 185 15.36 -19.90 -0.46
C LYS A 185 16.33 -19.08 -1.32
N GLN A 186 15.84 -18.50 -2.42
CA GLN A 186 16.60 -17.57 -3.26
C GLN A 186 16.72 -16.16 -2.66
N GLN A 187 16.15 -15.93 -1.45
CA GLN A 187 16.16 -14.63 -0.77
C GLN A 187 16.83 -14.74 0.60
N PRO A 188 18.17 -14.95 0.66
CA PRO A 188 18.91 -15.05 1.92
C PRO A 188 18.79 -13.77 2.74
N ASP A 189 18.49 -13.90 4.02
CA ASP A 189 18.25 -12.81 4.95
C ASP A 189 19.56 -12.10 5.33
N LEU A 190 19.56 -10.77 5.24
CA LEU A 190 20.67 -9.93 5.67
C LEU A 190 20.81 -9.91 7.19
N ASN A 191 22.05 -9.91 7.65
CA ASN A 191 22.37 -9.76 9.06
C ASN A 191 22.46 -8.28 9.47
N TRP A 192 21.35 -7.74 9.96
CA TRP A 192 21.28 -6.34 10.40
C TRP A 192 22.05 -6.05 11.68
N GLU A 193 22.48 -7.08 12.44
CA GLU A 193 23.42 -6.91 13.56
C GLU A 193 24.77 -6.35 13.08
N ASN A 194 25.15 -6.65 11.82
CA ASN A 194 26.39 -6.17 11.25
C ASN A 194 26.29 -4.71 10.80
N PRO A 195 27.01 -3.77 11.43
CA PRO A 195 26.94 -2.35 11.05
C PRO A 195 27.49 -2.07 9.64
N ALA A 196 28.27 -2.99 9.05
CA ALA A 196 28.71 -2.83 7.67
C ALA A 196 27.55 -2.98 6.70
N VAL A 197 26.63 -3.91 6.94
CA VAL A 197 25.39 -4.07 6.16
C VAL A 197 24.58 -2.77 6.19
N ARG A 198 24.27 -2.24 7.38
CA ARG A 198 23.49 -0.99 7.53
C ARG A 198 24.14 0.19 6.80
N ARG A 199 25.48 0.29 6.82
CA ARG A 199 26.20 1.34 6.06
C ARG A 199 26.09 1.18 4.54
N GLU A 200 26.15 -0.04 4.03
CA GLU A 200 25.97 -0.28 2.59
C GLU A 200 24.53 0.03 2.16
N LEU A 201 23.53 -0.38 2.93
CA LEU A 201 22.13 -0.06 2.66
C LEU A 201 21.87 1.46 2.65
N ARG A 202 22.51 2.20 3.58
CA ARG A 202 22.45 3.67 3.57
C ARG A 202 23.01 4.28 2.29
N LYS A 203 24.12 3.76 1.75
CA LYS A 203 24.70 4.23 0.49
C LYS A 203 23.78 4.01 -0.70
N ILE A 204 23.03 2.90 -0.71
CA ILE A 204 22.03 2.62 -1.74
C ILE A 204 20.95 3.71 -1.74
N LEU A 205 20.40 4.05 -0.57
CA LEU A 205 19.42 5.12 -0.46
C LEU A 205 19.96 6.46 -0.93
N GLU A 206 21.16 6.83 -0.49
CA GLU A 206 21.80 8.09 -0.89
C GLU A 206 22.07 8.15 -2.40
N PHE A 207 22.49 7.05 -3.02
CA PHE A 207 22.70 6.98 -4.47
C PHE A 207 21.42 7.31 -5.26
N TRP A 208 20.28 6.72 -4.87
CA TRP A 208 19.02 6.97 -5.54
C TRP A 208 18.44 8.36 -5.24
N CYS A 209 18.63 8.87 -4.02
CA CYS A 209 18.29 10.26 -3.69
C CYS A 209 19.11 11.26 -4.53
N GLU A 210 20.41 11.00 -4.77
CA GLU A 210 21.27 11.85 -5.59
C GLU A 210 20.87 11.82 -7.07
N LYS A 211 20.21 10.74 -7.53
CA LYS A 211 19.58 10.69 -8.85
C LYS A 211 18.25 11.45 -8.93
N GLY A 212 17.69 11.86 -7.79
CA GLY A 212 16.46 12.65 -7.72
C GLY A 212 15.18 11.85 -7.41
N VAL A 213 15.32 10.63 -6.89
CA VAL A 213 14.16 9.85 -6.39
C VAL A 213 13.52 10.57 -5.21
N ASP A 214 12.20 10.64 -5.18
CA ASP A 214 11.43 11.41 -4.21
C ASP A 214 11.06 10.62 -2.94
N GLY A 215 11.50 9.38 -2.82
CA GLY A 215 11.26 8.58 -1.63
C GLY A 215 11.37 7.07 -1.82
N PHE A 216 11.09 6.37 -0.73
CA PHE A 216 11.16 4.92 -0.71
C PHE A 216 9.99 4.30 0.06
N ARG A 217 9.47 3.20 -0.48
CA ARG A 217 8.69 2.23 0.27
C ARG A 217 9.62 1.10 0.71
N PHE A 218 9.68 0.86 2.00
CA PHE A 218 10.51 -0.21 2.56
C PHE A 218 9.71 -1.48 2.77
N ASP A 219 10.24 -2.56 2.22
CA ASP A 219 9.67 -3.89 2.36
C ASP A 219 9.99 -4.50 3.72
N ALA A 220 8.99 -5.15 4.35
CA ALA A 220 9.14 -6.02 5.52
C ALA A 220 10.00 -5.45 6.68
N ILE A 221 9.83 -4.16 7.02
CA ILE A 221 10.73 -3.43 7.93
C ILE A 221 10.79 -4.00 9.35
N ASN A 222 9.76 -4.65 9.80
CA ASN A 222 9.70 -5.22 11.14
C ASN A 222 10.33 -6.61 11.25
N LEU A 223 10.90 -7.13 10.16
CA LEU A 223 11.65 -8.39 10.11
C LEU A 223 13.18 -8.19 10.14
N PHE A 224 13.68 -6.96 10.14
CA PHE A 224 15.12 -6.68 10.04
C PHE A 224 15.93 -7.20 11.24
N SER A 225 15.41 -7.06 12.46
CA SER A 225 16.05 -7.61 13.65
C SER A 225 15.50 -9.00 13.93
N LYS A 226 16.38 -10.00 13.82
CA LYS A 226 16.01 -11.40 14.05
C LYS A 226 15.90 -11.68 15.56
N PRO A 227 15.14 -12.72 15.98
CA PRO A 227 15.15 -13.18 17.37
C PRO A 227 16.57 -13.59 17.83
N GLU A 228 16.95 -13.16 19.03
CA GLU A 228 18.26 -13.53 19.63
C GLU A 228 18.30 -15.01 20.03
N ASP A 229 17.16 -15.57 20.42
CA ASP A 229 17.02 -16.98 20.80
C ASP A 229 16.70 -17.82 19.57
N MET A 230 17.64 -18.64 19.16
CA MET A 230 17.56 -19.55 18.02
C MET A 230 16.94 -20.91 18.37
N SER A 231 16.25 -21.04 19.51
CA SER A 231 15.60 -22.27 19.91
C SER A 231 14.37 -22.60 19.06
N ASP A 232 13.94 -23.87 19.10
CA ASP A 232 12.69 -24.31 18.49
C ASP A 232 11.49 -23.57 19.07
N TRP A 233 10.53 -23.24 18.20
CA TRP A 233 9.27 -22.66 18.63
C TRP A 233 8.18 -23.73 18.82
N PRO A 234 7.31 -23.54 19.84
CA PRO A 234 6.18 -24.46 20.07
C PRO A 234 5.21 -24.52 18.89
N ASP A 235 5.07 -23.43 18.15
CA ASP A 235 4.29 -23.34 16.92
C ASP A 235 5.14 -22.65 15.83
N PRO A 236 5.79 -23.43 14.96
CA PRO A 236 6.69 -22.88 13.94
C PRO A 236 5.97 -22.08 12.84
N TYR A 237 4.63 -22.15 12.79
CA TYR A 237 3.81 -21.36 11.83
C TYR A 237 3.41 -19.99 12.35
N ARG A 238 3.82 -19.59 13.55
CA ARG A 238 3.58 -18.24 14.09
C ARG A 238 4.56 -17.24 13.51
N ILE A 239 4.30 -16.83 12.28
CA ILE A 239 5.12 -15.86 11.53
C ILE A 239 5.34 -14.55 12.30
N GLY A 240 4.37 -14.12 13.13
CA GLY A 240 4.50 -12.93 13.97
C GLY A 240 5.66 -12.97 14.98
N ASP A 241 6.17 -14.16 15.30
CA ASP A 241 7.28 -14.31 16.25
C ASP A 241 8.65 -13.89 15.66
N TYR A 242 8.75 -13.73 14.31
CA TYR A 242 9.93 -13.13 13.65
C TYR A 242 9.93 -11.60 13.70
N ALA A 243 8.77 -10.99 13.89
CA ALA A 243 8.58 -9.57 13.74
C ALA A 243 8.95 -8.78 15.00
N ASN A 244 9.28 -7.51 14.81
CA ASN A 244 9.52 -6.54 15.88
C ASN A 244 10.66 -6.94 16.84
N GLY A 245 11.74 -7.52 16.31
CA GLY A 245 12.93 -7.87 17.08
C GLY A 245 13.49 -6.66 17.83
N LYS A 246 14.22 -6.93 18.90
CA LYS A 246 14.68 -5.96 19.89
C LYS A 246 15.42 -4.74 19.31
N HIS A 247 16.15 -4.92 18.21
CA HIS A 247 16.98 -3.88 17.62
C HIS A 247 16.36 -3.22 16.39
N THR A 248 15.12 -3.56 16.01
CA THR A 248 14.44 -3.01 14.82
C THR A 248 14.48 -1.48 14.80
N HIS A 249 14.00 -0.82 15.85
CA HIS A 249 13.95 0.63 15.92
C HIS A 249 15.32 1.32 15.94
N PRO A 250 16.31 0.90 16.76
CA PRO A 250 17.67 1.43 16.66
C PRO A 250 18.28 1.33 15.27
N TYR A 251 18.07 0.23 14.55
CA TYR A 251 18.60 0.06 13.20
C TYR A 251 17.92 0.95 12.20
N LEU A 252 16.59 1.09 12.28
CA LEU A 252 15.84 1.99 11.41
C LEU A 252 16.24 3.45 11.65
N GLN A 253 16.39 3.86 12.91
CA GLN A 253 16.85 5.20 13.23
C GLN A 253 18.27 5.47 12.71
N GLU A 254 19.21 4.51 12.84
CA GLU A 254 20.55 4.62 12.27
C GLU A 254 20.50 4.76 10.74
N LEU A 255 19.72 3.92 10.07
CA LEU A 255 19.60 3.90 8.61
C LEU A 255 19.01 5.20 8.07
N LEU A 256 17.95 5.72 8.68
CA LEU A 256 17.14 6.82 8.15
C LEU A 256 17.55 8.20 8.66
N ASN A 257 18.43 8.29 9.67
CA ASN A 257 18.83 9.53 10.32
C ASN A 257 19.20 10.63 9.32
N GLY A 258 18.46 11.74 9.38
CA GLY A 258 18.69 12.95 8.57
C GLY A 258 18.47 12.78 7.06
N LEU A 259 17.94 11.63 6.59
CA LEU A 259 17.72 11.40 5.16
C LEU A 259 16.57 12.27 4.64
N ASP A 260 15.46 12.32 5.37
CA ASP A 260 14.29 13.14 5.03
C ASP A 260 14.64 14.63 5.04
N ASP A 261 15.32 15.10 6.07
CA ASP A 261 15.74 16.50 6.19
C ASP A 261 16.66 16.94 5.04
N LYS A 262 17.56 16.04 4.60
CA LYS A 262 18.51 16.31 3.54
C LYS A 262 17.88 16.36 2.15
N TYR A 263 16.96 15.42 1.86
CA TYR A 263 16.43 15.20 0.51
C TYR A 263 14.94 15.54 0.35
N ASN A 264 14.21 15.82 1.45
CA ASN A 264 12.76 16.09 1.46
C ASN A 264 11.94 14.98 0.77
N ILE A 265 12.19 13.73 1.14
CA ILE A 265 11.64 12.53 0.54
C ILE A 265 10.50 11.93 1.36
N MET A 266 9.71 11.05 0.72
CA MET A 266 8.71 10.21 1.39
C MET A 266 9.36 8.91 1.85
N LEU A 267 9.13 8.54 3.11
CA LEU A 267 9.54 7.26 3.69
C LEU A 267 8.31 6.53 4.23
N VAL A 268 7.98 5.42 3.62
CA VAL A 268 6.86 4.57 4.05
C VAL A 268 7.33 3.13 4.26
N GLY A 269 7.00 2.55 5.41
CA GLY A 269 7.39 1.19 5.78
C GLY A 269 6.24 0.21 5.65
N GLN A 270 6.53 -1.01 5.18
CA GLN A 270 5.59 -2.12 5.25
C GLN A 270 5.83 -2.91 6.53
N THR A 271 4.75 -3.15 7.28
CA THR A 271 4.78 -3.96 8.50
C THR A 271 3.69 -5.01 8.47
N ASP A 272 4.02 -6.23 8.90
CA ASP A 272 3.05 -7.28 9.12
C ASP A 272 2.72 -7.41 10.61
N ASN A 273 1.44 -7.73 10.91
CA ASN A 273 0.96 -8.00 12.27
C ASN A 273 1.27 -6.89 13.31
N VAL A 274 1.33 -5.64 12.87
CA VAL A 274 1.53 -4.48 13.74
C VAL A 274 0.18 -3.92 14.18
N ARG A 275 0.01 -3.69 15.47
CA ARG A 275 -1.18 -3.01 16.03
C ARG A 275 -1.01 -1.49 15.94
N PRO A 276 -2.11 -0.72 16.01
CA PRO A 276 -2.02 0.74 15.95
C PRO A 276 -1.09 1.36 17.02
N GLU A 277 -1.05 0.76 18.22
CA GLU A 277 -0.18 1.21 19.31
C GLU A 277 1.31 1.00 18.99
N ASP A 278 1.63 -0.13 18.36
CA ASP A 278 3.01 -0.45 17.94
C ASP A 278 3.42 0.40 16.72
N ALA A 279 2.45 0.79 15.88
CA ALA A 279 2.69 1.69 14.74
C ALA A 279 3.28 3.05 15.16
N LEU A 280 2.97 3.52 16.37
CA LEU A 280 3.55 4.75 16.92
C LEU A 280 5.07 4.65 17.11
N LEU A 281 5.62 3.45 17.27
CA LEU A 281 7.07 3.24 17.38
C LEU A 281 7.78 3.43 16.03
N PHE A 282 7.10 3.13 14.92
CA PHE A 282 7.64 3.28 13.57
C PHE A 282 7.39 4.66 12.95
N ALA A 283 6.19 5.24 13.18
CA ALA A 283 5.71 6.41 12.44
C ALA A 283 5.30 7.58 13.34
N GLY A 284 5.57 7.53 14.65
CA GLY A 284 5.34 8.65 15.56
C GLY A 284 6.14 9.89 15.12
N PHE A 285 5.53 11.08 15.21
CA PHE A 285 6.14 12.32 14.72
C PHE A 285 7.47 12.70 15.40
N ASP A 286 7.77 12.11 16.54
CA ASP A 286 8.99 12.30 17.33
C ASP A 286 10.03 11.17 17.17
N ARG A 287 9.76 10.18 16.30
CA ARG A 287 10.60 8.97 16.21
C ARG A 287 11.81 9.12 15.29
N GLY A 288 11.69 9.88 14.19
CA GLY A 288 12.74 10.02 13.18
C GLY A 288 12.99 8.72 12.38
N GLU A 289 11.99 7.84 12.31
CA GLU A 289 11.98 6.63 11.49
C GLU A 289 11.19 6.88 10.21
N PHE A 290 10.00 6.29 10.08
CA PHE A 290 9.14 6.49 8.93
C PHE A 290 8.13 7.63 9.14
N GLN A 291 7.65 8.21 8.07
CA GLN A 291 6.56 9.19 8.11
C GLN A 291 5.21 8.50 8.25
N MET A 292 5.10 7.27 7.75
CA MET A 292 3.91 6.42 7.80
C MET A 292 4.29 4.96 7.57
N ILE A 293 3.41 4.04 7.95
CA ILE A 293 3.53 2.61 7.67
C ILE A 293 2.26 2.07 7.03
N PHE A 294 2.41 1.03 6.19
CA PHE A 294 1.27 0.22 5.77
C PHE A 294 0.80 -0.67 6.92
N GLN A 295 -0.50 -0.77 7.05
CA GLN A 295 -1.17 -1.71 7.94
C GLN A 295 -2.01 -2.68 7.11
N TYR A 296 -1.96 -3.94 7.46
CA TYR A 296 -2.65 -5.02 6.76
C TYR A 296 -3.69 -5.72 7.63
N GLU A 297 -4.18 -5.07 8.70
CA GLU A 297 -5.12 -5.71 9.63
C GLU A 297 -6.42 -6.15 8.94
N LEU A 298 -6.90 -5.34 7.97
CA LEU A 298 -8.06 -5.72 7.17
C LEU A 298 -7.74 -6.91 6.25
N ASP A 299 -6.56 -6.93 5.64
CA ASP A 299 -6.10 -8.03 4.79
C ASP A 299 -5.86 -9.30 5.61
N ASN A 300 -5.22 -9.16 6.76
CA ASN A 300 -4.89 -10.25 7.66
C ASN A 300 -6.08 -10.74 8.50
N TYR A 301 -7.30 -10.29 8.21
CA TYR A 301 -8.49 -10.70 8.93
C TYR A 301 -8.61 -12.23 8.97
N ARG A 302 -8.54 -12.78 10.21
CA ARG A 302 -8.59 -14.23 10.49
C ARG A 302 -7.49 -15.09 9.85
N ASN A 303 -6.35 -14.52 9.47
CA ASN A 303 -5.22 -15.29 8.95
C ASN A 303 -4.52 -16.16 10.03
N ASN A 304 -4.93 -16.11 11.27
CA ASN A 304 -4.43 -16.95 12.37
C ASN A 304 -5.11 -18.34 12.45
N GLY A 305 -5.92 -18.70 11.48
CA GLY A 305 -6.59 -20.00 11.39
C GLY A 305 -5.68 -21.11 10.86
N PRO A 306 -6.16 -22.37 10.85
CA PRO A 306 -5.37 -23.54 10.45
C PRO A 306 -4.95 -23.56 8.97
N THR A 307 -5.59 -22.76 8.14
CA THR A 307 -5.29 -22.60 6.71
C THR A 307 -4.64 -21.27 6.39
N PHE A 308 -4.16 -20.55 7.41
CA PHE A 308 -3.56 -19.23 7.27
C PHE A 308 -4.49 -18.28 6.48
N LYS A 309 -3.99 -17.61 5.43
CA LYS A 309 -4.80 -16.70 4.60
C LYS A 309 -5.75 -17.40 3.61
N TRP A 310 -5.63 -18.71 3.42
CA TRP A 310 -6.37 -19.46 2.41
C TRP A 310 -7.80 -19.79 2.87
N HIS A 311 -8.64 -18.76 2.91
CA HIS A 311 -10.06 -18.82 3.26
C HIS A 311 -10.85 -17.73 2.51
N THR A 312 -12.18 -17.85 2.46
CA THR A 312 -13.06 -16.88 1.79
C THR A 312 -13.82 -15.96 2.75
N GLN A 313 -13.40 -15.89 4.01
CA GLN A 313 -14.06 -15.03 4.99
C GLN A 313 -13.65 -13.58 4.77
N VAL A 314 -14.62 -12.69 4.87
CA VAL A 314 -14.42 -11.23 4.85
C VAL A 314 -14.97 -10.63 6.14
N PRO A 315 -14.41 -9.52 6.63
CA PRO A 315 -14.93 -8.87 7.82
C PRO A 315 -16.33 -8.29 7.57
N SER A 316 -17.16 -8.32 8.58
CA SER A 316 -18.43 -7.60 8.60
C SER A 316 -18.20 -6.09 8.64
N VAL A 317 -19.23 -5.30 8.31
CA VAL A 317 -19.15 -3.83 8.38
C VAL A 317 -18.79 -3.34 9.79
N LEU A 318 -19.25 -4.03 10.82
CA LEU A 318 -18.91 -3.68 12.21
C LEU A 318 -17.42 -3.92 12.51
N GLU A 319 -16.85 -5.02 12.02
CA GLU A 319 -15.42 -5.31 12.15
C GLU A 319 -14.57 -4.32 11.32
N ILE A 320 -15.01 -3.96 10.11
CA ILE A 320 -14.36 -2.91 9.31
C ILE A 320 -14.36 -1.58 10.08
N LYS A 321 -15.49 -1.19 10.69
CA LYS A 321 -15.58 0.01 11.53
C LYS A 321 -14.60 -0.05 12.71
N GLU A 322 -14.53 -1.18 13.40
CA GLU A 322 -13.63 -1.37 14.53
C GLU A 322 -12.16 -1.19 14.11
N ILE A 323 -11.73 -1.88 13.05
CA ILE A 323 -10.36 -1.81 12.54
C ILE A 323 -9.99 -0.36 12.20
N PHE A 324 -10.71 0.25 11.25
CA PHE A 324 -10.32 1.59 10.78
C PHE A 324 -10.51 2.68 11.85
N THR A 325 -11.54 2.59 12.68
CA THR A 325 -11.73 3.57 13.76
C THR A 325 -10.57 3.52 14.76
N ARG A 326 -10.11 2.33 15.13
CA ARG A 326 -8.98 2.18 16.04
C ARG A 326 -7.69 2.77 15.43
N TRP A 327 -7.39 2.48 14.16
CA TRP A 327 -6.24 3.08 13.47
C TRP A 327 -6.35 4.60 13.39
N GLN A 328 -7.51 5.14 13.02
CA GLN A 328 -7.74 6.58 12.93
C GLN A 328 -7.58 7.28 14.30
N GLN A 329 -8.06 6.66 15.38
CA GLN A 329 -8.04 7.26 16.72
C GLN A 329 -6.68 7.15 17.41
N VAL A 330 -6.00 6.00 17.31
CA VAL A 330 -4.71 5.80 17.98
C VAL A 330 -3.61 6.64 17.35
N LEU A 331 -3.60 6.78 16.01
CA LEU A 331 -2.60 7.56 15.31
C LEU A 331 -2.93 9.07 15.29
N ALA A 332 -4.18 9.46 15.58
CA ALA A 332 -4.56 10.87 15.59
C ALA A 332 -3.57 11.72 16.37
N ASP A 333 -3.10 12.82 15.75
CA ASP A 333 -2.19 13.82 16.33
C ASP A 333 -0.81 13.29 16.78
N LYS A 334 -0.52 11.99 16.61
CA LYS A 334 0.73 11.34 17.04
C LYS A 334 1.55 10.77 15.88
N ALA A 335 0.88 10.28 14.85
CA ALA A 335 1.47 9.67 13.67
C ALA A 335 0.60 9.93 12.44
N TRP A 336 1.03 9.42 11.27
CA TRP A 336 0.28 9.58 10.03
C TRP A 336 -0.07 8.22 9.43
N ASN A 337 -1.32 8.06 8.99
CA ASN A 337 -1.81 6.83 8.37
C ASN A 337 -1.44 6.73 6.89
N THR A 338 -1.32 5.49 6.40
CA THR A 338 -1.59 5.13 5.01
C THR A 338 -3.03 4.65 4.87
N VAL A 339 -3.65 4.87 3.72
CA VAL A 339 -4.98 4.31 3.42
C VAL A 339 -4.91 3.60 2.08
N CYS A 340 -4.98 2.26 2.11
CA CYS A 340 -5.00 1.40 0.93
C CYS A 340 -6.04 0.27 1.10
N LEU A 341 -6.62 -0.18 0.01
CA LEU A 341 -7.51 -1.35 -0.03
C LEU A 341 -7.00 -2.44 -0.99
N GLY A 342 -6.02 -2.11 -1.81
CA GLY A 342 -5.40 -3.00 -2.79
C GLY A 342 -3.89 -2.78 -2.89
N SER A 343 -3.16 -3.83 -3.25
CA SER A 343 -1.74 -3.82 -3.59
C SER A 343 -1.40 -5.03 -4.46
N HIS A 344 -0.15 -5.14 -4.90
CA HIS A 344 0.34 -6.32 -5.64
C HIS A 344 0.38 -7.62 -4.80
N ASP A 345 0.19 -7.53 -3.47
CA ASP A 345 0.17 -8.66 -2.53
C ASP A 345 -1.24 -9.04 -2.07
N MET A 346 -2.25 -8.33 -2.55
CA MET A 346 -3.65 -8.52 -2.20
C MET A 346 -4.46 -8.90 -3.43
N PRO A 347 -5.60 -9.63 -3.30
CA PRO A 347 -6.55 -9.77 -4.40
C PRO A 347 -7.20 -8.41 -4.71
N ARG A 348 -7.89 -8.30 -5.85
CA ARG A 348 -8.57 -7.07 -6.26
C ARG A 348 -9.60 -6.62 -5.22
N SER A 349 -9.53 -5.35 -4.84
CA SER A 349 -10.33 -4.76 -3.76
C SER A 349 -11.83 -4.89 -3.99
N VAL A 350 -12.31 -4.67 -5.23
CA VAL A 350 -13.73 -4.78 -5.58
C VAL A 350 -14.26 -6.22 -5.49
N SER A 351 -13.44 -7.23 -5.82
CA SER A 351 -13.81 -8.64 -5.69
C SER A 351 -13.81 -9.11 -4.25
N ARG A 352 -13.00 -8.47 -3.40
CA ARG A 352 -12.85 -8.87 -2.00
C ARG A 352 -13.84 -8.17 -1.07
N TYR A 353 -14.01 -6.87 -1.20
CA TYR A 353 -14.77 -6.01 -0.28
C TYR A 353 -16.01 -5.40 -0.92
N GLY A 354 -16.16 -5.50 -2.23
CA GLY A 354 -17.27 -4.98 -3.00
C GLY A 354 -18.17 -6.08 -3.57
N ASN A 355 -18.64 -5.84 -4.77
CA ASN A 355 -19.43 -6.78 -5.57
C ASN A 355 -18.97 -6.67 -7.03
N ASP A 356 -18.22 -7.63 -7.51
CA ASP A 356 -17.67 -7.64 -8.88
C ASP A 356 -18.64 -8.21 -9.94
N GLN A 357 -19.93 -8.34 -9.58
CA GLN A 357 -20.98 -8.82 -10.44
C GLN A 357 -22.02 -7.71 -10.72
N ILE A 358 -23.19 -7.80 -10.09
CA ILE A 358 -24.35 -6.93 -10.38
C ILE A 358 -24.08 -5.47 -9.97
N TYR A 359 -23.34 -5.24 -8.87
CA TYR A 359 -23.05 -3.91 -8.34
C TYR A 359 -21.58 -3.52 -8.52
N HIS A 360 -20.94 -4.01 -9.59
CA HIS A 360 -19.51 -3.78 -9.83
C HIS A 360 -19.16 -2.28 -9.81
N LYS A 361 -19.86 -1.48 -10.61
CA LYS A 361 -19.62 -0.04 -10.74
C LYS A 361 -19.88 0.72 -9.43
N GLU A 362 -21.00 0.41 -8.79
CA GLU A 362 -21.42 1.07 -7.56
C GLU A 362 -20.48 0.74 -6.41
N SER A 363 -20.12 -0.54 -6.25
CA SER A 363 -19.26 -0.96 -5.16
C SER A 363 -17.81 -0.48 -5.32
N ALA A 364 -17.26 -0.47 -6.53
CA ALA A 364 -15.94 0.10 -6.80
C ALA A 364 -15.89 1.60 -6.44
N LYS A 365 -16.91 2.38 -6.83
CA LYS A 365 -17.01 3.80 -6.47
C LYS A 365 -17.22 4.01 -4.97
N MET A 366 -17.99 3.13 -4.30
CA MET A 366 -18.18 3.18 -2.85
C MET A 366 -16.86 2.94 -2.12
N LEU A 367 -16.07 1.92 -2.52
CA LEU A 367 -14.76 1.65 -1.95
C LEU A 367 -13.78 2.82 -2.16
N ALA A 368 -13.80 3.45 -3.35
CA ALA A 368 -13.03 4.65 -3.62
C ALA A 368 -13.41 5.80 -2.66
N THR A 369 -14.73 6.04 -2.48
CA THR A 369 -15.23 7.06 -1.55
C THR A 369 -14.76 6.81 -0.13
N PHE A 370 -14.91 5.58 0.35
CA PHE A 370 -14.47 5.17 1.67
C PHE A 370 -12.98 5.43 1.86
N GLN A 371 -12.15 4.90 0.97
CA GLN A 371 -10.70 4.99 1.03
C GLN A 371 -10.23 6.46 0.97
N MET A 372 -10.67 7.24 -0.02
CA MET A 372 -10.21 8.61 -0.22
C MET A 372 -10.71 9.60 0.83
N SER A 373 -11.71 9.23 1.63
CA SER A 373 -12.28 10.12 2.67
C SER A 373 -11.72 9.86 4.06
N LEU A 374 -10.97 8.78 4.30
CA LEU A 374 -10.27 8.54 5.57
C LEU A 374 -9.04 9.46 5.72
N GLN A 375 -8.61 9.70 6.97
CA GLN A 375 -7.38 10.45 7.25
C GLN A 375 -6.15 9.60 6.94
N GLY A 376 -5.26 10.12 6.11
CA GLY A 376 -4.01 9.48 5.73
C GLY A 376 -3.63 9.75 4.28
N THR A 377 -2.41 9.35 3.91
CA THR A 377 -1.96 9.35 2.52
C THR A 377 -2.65 8.22 1.78
N ALA A 378 -3.32 8.54 0.68
CA ALA A 378 -4.09 7.58 -0.10
C ALA A 378 -3.19 6.85 -1.10
N PHE A 379 -3.30 5.52 -1.16
CA PHE A 379 -2.57 4.65 -2.07
C PHE A 379 -3.55 3.91 -2.98
N ILE A 380 -3.47 4.14 -4.27
CA ILE A 380 -4.26 3.47 -5.31
C ILE A 380 -3.35 2.43 -5.96
N TYR A 381 -3.81 1.19 -6.05
CA TYR A 381 -3.12 0.17 -6.83
C TYR A 381 -3.59 0.20 -8.28
N GLN A 382 -2.68 0.00 -9.25
CA GLN A 382 -3.01 -0.02 -10.68
C GLN A 382 -4.24 -0.89 -10.98
N GLY A 383 -5.22 -0.29 -11.65
CA GLY A 383 -6.48 -0.95 -12.01
C GLY A 383 -7.61 -0.79 -10.98
N ASP A 384 -7.37 -0.29 -9.77
CA ASP A 384 -8.45 0.02 -8.82
C ASP A 384 -9.37 1.12 -9.39
N GLU A 385 -8.79 2.10 -10.08
CA GLU A 385 -9.52 3.19 -10.73
C GLU A 385 -10.40 2.73 -11.91
N LEU A 386 -10.18 1.50 -12.41
CA LEU A 386 -11.01 0.85 -13.41
C LEU A 386 -11.99 -0.15 -12.80
N GLY A 387 -11.83 -0.48 -11.51
CA GLY A 387 -12.53 -1.56 -10.87
C GLY A 387 -12.11 -2.94 -11.44
N MET A 388 -10.83 -3.15 -11.75
CA MET A 388 -10.34 -4.46 -12.18
C MET A 388 -10.66 -5.52 -11.12
N THR A 389 -11.09 -6.70 -11.57
CA THR A 389 -11.57 -7.79 -10.72
C THR A 389 -10.56 -8.92 -10.62
N ASN A 390 -10.76 -9.83 -9.68
CA ASN A 390 -10.09 -11.13 -9.71
C ASN A 390 -10.36 -11.84 -11.03
N THR A 391 -9.39 -12.67 -11.47
CA THR A 391 -9.54 -13.51 -12.66
C THR A 391 -9.82 -14.97 -12.26
N VAL A 392 -10.10 -15.82 -13.25
CA VAL A 392 -10.37 -17.24 -13.02
C VAL A 392 -9.08 -18.04 -13.26
N PHE A 393 -8.66 -18.79 -12.24
CA PHE A 393 -7.64 -19.82 -12.31
C PHE A 393 -8.33 -21.19 -12.17
N ASP A 394 -8.12 -22.09 -13.13
CA ASP A 394 -8.82 -23.38 -13.16
C ASP A 394 -8.14 -24.41 -12.25
N THR A 395 -6.82 -24.43 -12.25
CA THR A 395 -5.98 -25.35 -11.49
C THR A 395 -4.89 -24.60 -10.72
N VAL A 396 -4.20 -25.29 -9.81
CA VAL A 396 -3.07 -24.71 -9.07
C VAL A 396 -1.91 -24.34 -10.01
N ASP A 397 -1.75 -25.05 -11.13
CA ASP A 397 -0.69 -24.78 -12.12
C ASP A 397 -0.89 -23.47 -12.88
N ASP A 398 -2.09 -22.91 -12.86
CA ASP A 398 -2.39 -21.61 -13.46
C ASP A 398 -1.81 -20.43 -12.66
N PHE A 399 -1.54 -20.62 -11.36
CA PHE A 399 -0.89 -19.60 -10.55
C PHE A 399 0.61 -19.55 -10.87
N LEU A 400 1.13 -18.35 -11.06
CA LEU A 400 2.56 -18.12 -11.26
C LEU A 400 3.28 -17.86 -9.94
N ASP A 401 2.54 -17.47 -8.92
CA ASP A 401 3.05 -17.23 -7.59
C ASP A 401 3.30 -18.56 -6.84
N ASP A 402 4.56 -18.83 -6.54
CA ASP A 402 4.95 -20.03 -5.82
C ASP A 402 4.38 -20.10 -4.39
N GLU A 403 3.99 -18.97 -3.79
CA GLU A 403 3.28 -18.99 -2.51
C GLU A 403 2.01 -19.85 -2.60
N ALA A 404 1.17 -19.64 -3.62
CA ALA A 404 -0.06 -20.42 -3.79
C ALA A 404 0.25 -21.92 -4.01
N ARG A 405 1.28 -22.24 -4.78
CA ARG A 405 1.71 -23.61 -5.05
C ARG A 405 2.27 -24.30 -3.82
N ASN A 406 3.13 -23.62 -3.05
CA ASN A 406 3.72 -24.17 -1.83
C ASN A 406 2.63 -24.51 -0.78
N PHE A 407 1.69 -23.59 -0.56
CA PHE A 407 0.57 -23.84 0.36
C PHE A 407 -0.40 -24.91 -0.17
N TYR A 408 -0.55 -25.07 -1.48
CA TYR A 408 -1.28 -26.21 -2.05
C TYR A 408 -0.63 -27.53 -1.61
N HIS A 409 0.67 -27.67 -1.75
CA HIS A 409 1.40 -28.84 -1.30
C HIS A 409 1.30 -29.04 0.23
N ASP A 410 1.43 -27.96 1.00
CA ASP A 410 1.35 -28.02 2.46
C ASP A 410 -0.05 -28.41 2.99
N PHE A 411 -1.11 -28.12 2.27
CA PHE A 411 -2.48 -28.34 2.73
C PHE A 411 -3.24 -29.42 1.98
N VAL A 412 -3.14 -29.49 0.65
CA VAL A 412 -3.89 -30.43 -0.16
C VAL A 412 -3.17 -31.77 -0.25
N ASP A 413 -1.90 -31.78 -0.62
CA ASP A 413 -1.12 -33.02 -0.74
C ASP A 413 -0.94 -33.73 0.62
N SER A 414 -0.91 -32.95 1.70
CA SER A 414 -0.90 -33.48 3.07
C SER A 414 -2.26 -33.95 3.57
N GLY A 415 -3.34 -33.73 2.81
CA GLY A 415 -4.70 -34.15 3.15
C GLY A 415 -5.39 -33.30 4.24
N LYS A 416 -4.88 -32.11 4.57
CA LYS A 416 -5.48 -31.20 5.57
C LYS A 416 -6.78 -30.57 5.08
N ILE A 417 -6.85 -30.20 3.80
CA ILE A 417 -8.06 -29.70 3.14
C ILE A 417 -8.21 -30.30 1.74
N SER A 418 -9.41 -30.24 1.18
CA SER A 418 -9.65 -30.70 -0.18
C SER A 418 -9.11 -29.72 -1.23
N ASN A 419 -8.84 -30.25 -2.45
CA ASN A 419 -8.51 -29.41 -3.60
C ASN A 419 -9.55 -28.31 -3.84
N ASP A 420 -10.85 -28.63 -3.76
CA ASP A 420 -11.92 -27.67 -4.04
C ASP A 420 -11.96 -26.53 -3.02
N GLU A 421 -11.72 -26.83 -1.73
CA GLU A 421 -11.63 -25.82 -0.68
C GLU A 421 -10.44 -24.89 -0.89
N PHE A 422 -9.25 -25.47 -1.20
CA PHE A 422 -8.06 -24.67 -1.48
C PHE A 422 -8.26 -23.80 -2.72
N MET A 423 -8.69 -24.36 -3.84
CA MET A 423 -8.88 -23.64 -5.09
C MET A 423 -9.93 -22.53 -4.96
N LYS A 424 -11.00 -22.74 -4.17
CA LYS A 424 -11.97 -21.69 -3.86
C LYS A 424 -11.32 -20.54 -3.10
N ALA A 425 -10.49 -20.83 -2.12
CA ALA A 425 -9.75 -19.83 -1.35
C ALA A 425 -8.67 -19.13 -2.21
N ALA A 426 -7.92 -19.86 -3.01
CA ALA A 426 -6.87 -19.32 -3.87
C ALA A 426 -7.43 -18.37 -4.93
N ARG A 427 -8.53 -18.73 -5.60
CA ARG A 427 -9.23 -17.82 -6.54
C ARG A 427 -9.66 -16.51 -5.87
N PHE A 428 -9.95 -16.54 -4.58
CA PHE A 428 -10.38 -15.37 -3.81
C PHE A 428 -9.21 -14.56 -3.24
N ARG A 429 -8.09 -15.21 -2.84
CA ARG A 429 -7.03 -14.62 -2.02
C ARG A 429 -5.66 -14.50 -2.69
N ALA A 430 -5.39 -15.27 -3.77
CA ALA A 430 -4.06 -15.28 -4.37
C ALA A 430 -3.65 -13.91 -4.93
N ARG A 431 -2.36 -13.59 -4.74
CA ARG A 431 -1.73 -12.33 -5.21
C ARG A 431 -1.78 -12.20 -6.74
N ASP A 432 -1.75 -13.30 -7.47
CA ASP A 432 -1.83 -13.32 -8.93
C ASP A 432 -3.07 -12.61 -9.50
N ASN A 433 -4.15 -12.54 -8.73
CA ASN A 433 -5.34 -11.75 -9.11
C ASN A 433 -5.02 -10.27 -9.35
N ALA A 434 -4.14 -9.68 -8.52
CA ALA A 434 -3.72 -8.30 -8.66
C ALA A 434 -2.62 -8.12 -9.71
N ARG A 435 -1.89 -9.20 -10.05
CA ARG A 435 -0.72 -9.16 -10.94
C ARG A 435 -1.07 -9.31 -12.42
N THR A 436 -2.36 -9.55 -12.76
CA THR A 436 -2.83 -9.58 -14.15
C THR A 436 -2.53 -8.24 -14.84
N PRO A 437 -2.18 -8.28 -16.15
CA PRO A 437 -1.89 -7.07 -16.93
C PRO A 437 -2.98 -6.02 -16.86
N MET A 438 -2.56 -4.75 -16.86
CA MET A 438 -3.44 -3.58 -16.90
C MET A 438 -4.32 -3.60 -18.14
N GLN A 439 -5.59 -3.24 -18.00
CA GLN A 439 -6.59 -3.29 -19.05
C GLN A 439 -6.74 -1.90 -19.68
N TRP A 440 -5.96 -1.62 -20.73
CA TRP A 440 -5.96 -0.32 -21.40
C TRP A 440 -7.11 -0.13 -22.36
N ASP A 441 -7.42 -1.15 -23.17
CA ASP A 441 -8.49 -1.11 -24.15
C ASP A 441 -9.05 -2.51 -24.46
N ALA A 442 -9.97 -2.60 -25.43
CA ALA A 442 -10.60 -3.85 -25.85
C ALA A 442 -9.86 -4.57 -27.00
N THR A 443 -8.64 -4.13 -27.36
CA THR A 443 -7.81 -4.83 -28.36
C THR A 443 -7.15 -6.07 -27.74
N GLU A 444 -6.48 -6.87 -28.57
CA GLU A 444 -5.79 -8.07 -28.13
C GLU A 444 -4.86 -7.77 -26.93
N ASN A 445 -4.81 -8.68 -25.98
CA ASN A 445 -4.06 -8.53 -24.72
C ASN A 445 -4.40 -7.26 -23.94
N ALA A 446 -5.64 -6.75 -24.05
CA ALA A 446 -6.11 -5.55 -23.37
C ALA A 446 -5.31 -4.27 -23.71
N GLY A 447 -4.61 -4.21 -24.84
CA GLY A 447 -3.71 -3.12 -25.19
C GLY A 447 -2.44 -3.05 -24.32
N PHE A 448 -2.20 -4.06 -23.50
CA PHE A 448 -1.02 -4.15 -22.65
C PHE A 448 0.25 -4.46 -23.44
N THR A 449 0.19 -5.40 -24.37
CA THR A 449 1.30 -5.86 -25.23
C THR A 449 0.84 -6.27 -26.62
N ASN A 450 1.75 -6.14 -27.59
CA ASN A 450 1.60 -6.74 -28.92
C ASN A 450 2.24 -8.15 -28.99
N GLY A 451 2.89 -8.60 -27.93
CA GLY A 451 3.51 -9.92 -27.80
C GLY A 451 2.64 -10.89 -27.00
N ILE A 452 3.28 -11.93 -26.45
CA ILE A 452 2.63 -12.89 -25.56
C ILE A 452 2.78 -12.36 -24.12
N PRO A 453 1.67 -12.04 -23.42
CA PRO A 453 1.76 -11.52 -22.04
C PRO A 453 2.43 -12.55 -21.12
N TRP A 454 3.30 -12.08 -20.21
CA TRP A 454 3.98 -12.91 -19.22
C TRP A 454 3.01 -13.66 -18.29
N MET A 455 1.82 -13.10 -18.09
CA MET A 455 0.71 -13.64 -17.32
C MET A 455 -0.59 -13.47 -18.10
N ARG A 456 -1.57 -14.34 -17.86
CA ARG A 456 -2.89 -14.24 -18.49
C ARG A 456 -3.55 -12.88 -18.23
N VAL A 457 -4.12 -12.32 -19.28
CA VAL A 457 -4.99 -11.13 -19.18
C VAL A 457 -6.36 -11.56 -18.66
N ASN A 458 -6.95 -10.78 -17.75
CA ASN A 458 -8.31 -11.05 -17.31
C ASN A 458 -9.29 -10.84 -18.49
N PRO A 459 -10.08 -11.87 -18.90
CA PRO A 459 -10.90 -11.80 -20.11
C PRO A 459 -11.99 -10.73 -20.08
N ASN A 460 -12.29 -10.16 -18.91
CA ASN A 460 -13.26 -9.06 -18.81
C ASN A 460 -12.74 -7.71 -19.33
N TYR A 461 -11.51 -7.65 -19.82
CA TYR A 461 -10.93 -6.44 -20.44
C TYR A 461 -11.77 -5.91 -21.60
N LEU A 462 -12.57 -6.77 -22.22
CA LEU A 462 -13.50 -6.36 -23.29
C LEU A 462 -14.54 -5.33 -22.81
N THR A 463 -14.84 -5.31 -21.53
CA THR A 463 -15.85 -4.44 -20.90
C THR A 463 -15.28 -3.53 -19.82
N ILE A 464 -14.24 -3.98 -19.11
CA ILE A 464 -13.55 -3.22 -18.06
C ILE A 464 -12.19 -2.81 -18.60
N ASN A 465 -12.05 -1.60 -19.10
CA ASN A 465 -10.79 -1.06 -19.60
C ASN A 465 -10.75 0.46 -19.57
N ALA A 466 -9.54 1.02 -19.60
CA ALA A 466 -9.32 2.46 -19.49
C ALA A 466 -9.97 3.24 -20.65
N ALA A 467 -9.84 2.78 -21.90
CA ALA A 467 -10.36 3.50 -23.07
C ALA A 467 -11.89 3.63 -23.02
N ALA A 468 -12.61 2.56 -22.69
CA ALA A 468 -14.06 2.59 -22.56
C ALA A 468 -14.50 3.51 -21.40
N GLN A 469 -13.76 3.49 -20.29
CA GLN A 469 -14.10 4.30 -19.12
C GLN A 469 -13.73 5.78 -19.27
N MET A 470 -12.72 6.12 -20.04
CA MET A 470 -12.42 7.51 -20.41
C MET A 470 -13.55 8.15 -21.25
N ALA A 471 -14.28 7.35 -22.00
CA ALA A 471 -15.41 7.80 -22.83
C ALA A 471 -16.75 7.88 -22.04
N ASP A 472 -16.83 7.33 -20.84
CA ASP A 472 -18.04 7.33 -19.99
C ASP A 472 -17.87 8.26 -18.78
N GLU A 473 -18.59 9.40 -18.80
CA GLU A 473 -18.59 10.36 -17.68
C GLU A 473 -19.07 9.75 -16.36
N ASN A 474 -19.83 8.66 -16.42
CA ASN A 474 -20.32 7.92 -15.25
C ASN A 474 -19.46 6.70 -14.90
N SER A 475 -18.29 6.51 -15.53
CA SER A 475 -17.40 5.39 -15.24
C SER A 475 -16.82 5.44 -13.82
N ILE A 476 -16.15 4.35 -13.43
CA ILE A 476 -15.37 4.29 -12.19
C ILE A 476 -14.20 5.27 -12.29
N LEU A 477 -13.49 5.29 -13.42
CA LEU A 477 -12.37 6.18 -13.69
C LEU A 477 -12.77 7.67 -13.59
N SER A 478 -13.89 8.05 -14.22
CA SER A 478 -14.40 9.42 -14.13
C SER A 478 -14.77 9.81 -12.70
N TYR A 479 -15.30 8.87 -11.93
CA TYR A 479 -15.59 9.07 -10.52
C TYR A 479 -14.31 9.27 -9.69
N TYR A 480 -13.26 8.47 -9.90
CA TYR A 480 -11.96 8.68 -9.26
C TYR A 480 -11.40 10.06 -9.57
N LYS A 481 -11.40 10.49 -10.85
CA LYS A 481 -10.94 11.84 -11.24
C LYS A 481 -11.68 12.94 -10.47
N GLN A 482 -13.00 12.85 -10.37
CA GLN A 482 -13.82 13.81 -9.62
C GLN A 482 -13.49 13.78 -8.12
N LEU A 483 -13.44 12.59 -7.51
CA LEU A 483 -13.17 12.42 -6.10
C LEU A 483 -11.78 12.95 -5.70
N LEU A 484 -10.74 12.65 -6.49
CA LEU A 484 -9.40 13.16 -6.26
C LEU A 484 -9.31 14.69 -6.45
N SER A 485 -10.03 15.24 -7.42
CA SER A 485 -10.14 16.70 -7.58
C SER A 485 -10.79 17.36 -6.36
N ILE A 486 -11.90 16.81 -5.86
CA ILE A 486 -12.58 17.30 -4.66
C ILE A 486 -11.66 17.19 -3.44
N ARG A 487 -10.99 16.06 -3.25
CA ARG A 487 -10.05 15.87 -2.13
C ARG A 487 -8.96 16.93 -2.11
N LYS A 488 -8.44 17.36 -3.26
CA LYS A 488 -7.41 18.40 -3.37
C LYS A 488 -7.94 19.82 -3.12
N GLN A 489 -9.24 20.04 -3.25
CA GLN A 489 -9.86 21.34 -3.03
C GLN A 489 -10.24 21.60 -1.57
N HIS A 490 -10.32 20.56 -0.75
CA HIS A 490 -10.79 20.62 0.63
C HIS A 490 -9.81 19.97 1.59
N ASP A 491 -9.06 20.76 2.33
CA ASP A 491 -8.09 20.31 3.34
C ASP A 491 -8.70 19.35 4.39
N VAL A 492 -10.00 19.43 4.62
CA VAL A 492 -10.74 18.57 5.56
C VAL A 492 -10.63 17.08 5.20
N PHE A 493 -10.47 16.72 3.93
CA PHE A 493 -10.22 15.32 3.55
C PHE A 493 -8.89 14.81 4.06
N VAL A 494 -7.87 15.66 4.08
CA VAL A 494 -6.51 15.29 4.48
C VAL A 494 -6.35 15.44 6.00
N TYR A 495 -6.63 16.63 6.51
CA TYR A 495 -6.28 17.02 7.87
C TYR A 495 -7.43 16.96 8.87
N GLY A 496 -8.67 16.83 8.42
CA GLY A 496 -9.83 16.77 9.30
C GLY A 496 -9.74 15.61 10.30
N ARG A 497 -10.14 15.87 11.54
CA ARG A 497 -10.26 14.83 12.58
C ARG A 497 -11.35 13.82 12.20
N TYR A 498 -11.08 12.56 12.42
CA TYR A 498 -12.04 11.47 12.19
C TYR A 498 -12.96 11.28 13.40
N GLU A 499 -14.25 11.02 13.13
CA GLU A 499 -15.22 10.65 14.15
C GLU A 499 -16.26 9.66 13.58
N LEU A 500 -16.37 8.47 14.17
CA LEU A 500 -17.35 7.46 13.76
C LEU A 500 -18.74 7.93 14.15
N THR A 501 -19.70 7.81 13.21
CA THR A 501 -21.13 8.02 13.47
C THR A 501 -21.91 6.73 13.24
N ASP A 502 -23.11 6.61 13.79
CA ASP A 502 -23.98 5.42 13.64
C ASP A 502 -23.20 4.10 13.81
N ALA A 503 -22.46 4.01 14.92
CA ALA A 503 -21.48 2.94 15.16
C ALA A 503 -22.05 1.53 15.11
N SER A 504 -23.32 1.35 15.54
CA SER A 504 -24.01 0.06 15.59
C SER A 504 -24.65 -0.37 14.27
N ASN A 505 -24.62 0.45 13.24
CA ASN A 505 -25.22 0.14 11.94
C ASN A 505 -24.46 -1.00 11.25
N PRO A 506 -25.09 -2.15 10.96
CA PRO A 506 -24.39 -3.32 10.40
C PRO A 506 -24.17 -3.26 8.89
N ALA A 507 -24.71 -2.25 8.20
CA ALA A 507 -24.67 -2.13 6.74
C ALA A 507 -23.92 -0.90 6.26
N VAL A 508 -24.04 0.22 6.99
CA VAL A 508 -23.50 1.51 6.57
C VAL A 508 -22.33 1.91 7.44
N TYR A 509 -21.19 2.17 6.81
CA TYR A 509 -20.08 2.87 7.46
C TYR A 509 -20.28 4.37 7.30
N SER A 510 -20.53 5.06 8.41
CA SER A 510 -20.77 6.49 8.46
C SER A 510 -19.77 7.17 9.40
N PHE A 511 -19.17 8.27 8.94
CA PHE A 511 -18.18 9.01 9.73
C PHE A 511 -18.10 10.48 9.35
N LEU A 512 -17.60 11.29 10.27
CA LEU A 512 -17.27 12.70 10.06
C LEU A 512 -15.77 12.90 9.84
N ARG A 513 -15.46 13.94 9.06
CA ARG A 513 -14.16 14.59 9.03
C ARG A 513 -14.37 16.04 9.42
N ILE A 514 -13.63 16.54 10.38
CA ILE A 514 -13.86 17.86 11.00
C ILE A 514 -12.57 18.65 10.97
N LEU A 515 -12.58 19.80 10.28
CA LEU A 515 -11.46 20.72 10.22
C LEU A 515 -11.99 22.15 10.28
N GLU A 516 -11.72 22.86 11.37
CA GLU A 516 -12.11 24.27 11.55
C GLU A 516 -13.60 24.52 11.23
N ASP A 517 -13.88 25.21 10.13
CA ASP A 517 -15.21 25.55 9.65
C ASP A 517 -15.79 24.56 8.62
N GLU A 518 -15.01 23.58 8.15
CA GLU A 518 -15.47 22.55 7.23
C GLU A 518 -15.69 21.20 7.94
N GLU A 519 -16.83 20.58 7.67
CA GLU A 519 -17.16 19.22 8.11
C GLU A 519 -17.64 18.39 6.94
N LEU A 520 -17.14 17.17 6.83
CA LEU A 520 -17.66 16.17 5.91
C LEU A 520 -18.48 15.12 6.68
N LEU A 521 -19.61 14.74 6.13
CA LEU A 521 -20.32 13.51 6.48
C LEU A 521 -20.16 12.54 5.30
N VAL A 522 -19.52 11.41 5.58
CA VAL A 522 -19.30 10.35 4.60
C VAL A 522 -20.17 9.16 4.95
N LEU A 523 -20.94 8.68 3.99
CA LEU A 523 -21.85 7.54 4.13
C LEU A 523 -21.48 6.49 3.07
N CYS A 524 -21.21 5.24 3.47
CA CYS A 524 -20.88 4.12 2.59
C CYS A 524 -21.67 2.89 2.96
N ASN A 525 -22.60 2.46 2.13
CA ASN A 525 -23.30 1.19 2.28
C ASN A 525 -22.45 0.05 1.71
N PHE A 526 -22.00 -0.85 2.56
CA PHE A 526 -21.16 -1.99 2.19
C PHE A 526 -21.97 -3.24 1.81
N THR A 527 -23.27 -3.11 1.61
CA THR A 527 -24.16 -4.26 1.37
C THR A 527 -24.92 -4.14 0.06
N ALA A 528 -25.36 -5.29 -0.46
CA ALA A 528 -26.23 -5.39 -1.63
C ALA A 528 -27.72 -5.11 -1.31
N GLN A 529 -28.01 -4.53 -0.16
CA GLN A 529 -29.35 -4.19 0.29
C GLN A 529 -29.47 -2.69 0.55
N GLU A 530 -30.68 -2.16 0.37
CA GLU A 530 -30.98 -0.81 0.86
C GLU A 530 -30.88 -0.79 2.39
N ALA A 531 -30.26 0.24 2.92
CA ALA A 531 -30.04 0.39 4.34
C ALA A 531 -30.40 1.80 4.82
N LYS A 532 -30.84 1.88 6.07
CA LYS A 532 -31.10 3.16 6.74
C LYS A 532 -29.87 3.60 7.51
N VAL A 533 -29.64 4.90 7.58
CA VAL A 533 -28.54 5.51 8.32
C VAL A 533 -29.00 6.76 9.05
N ALA A 534 -28.58 6.89 10.31
CA ALA A 534 -28.82 8.08 11.10
C ALA A 534 -27.89 9.24 10.64
N VAL A 535 -28.47 10.43 10.48
CA VAL A 535 -27.77 11.64 10.09
C VAL A 535 -27.52 12.50 11.33
N PRO A 536 -26.26 12.92 11.60
CA PRO A 536 -25.95 13.81 12.72
C PRO A 536 -26.77 15.10 12.67
N ALA A 537 -27.27 15.54 13.83
CA ALA A 537 -28.19 16.69 13.93
C ALA A 537 -27.63 17.99 13.30
N ASP A 538 -26.31 18.18 13.33
CA ASP A 538 -25.67 19.32 12.72
C ASP A 538 -25.78 19.36 11.19
N PHE A 539 -25.89 18.20 10.54
CA PHE A 539 -26.12 18.09 9.11
C PHE A 539 -27.59 18.28 8.69
N LEU A 540 -28.47 18.47 9.63
CA LEU A 540 -29.88 18.83 9.37
C LEU A 540 -30.09 20.36 9.31
N LYS A 541 -29.06 21.14 9.60
CA LYS A 541 -29.08 22.61 9.58
C LYS A 541 -28.80 23.14 8.16
N SER A 542 -28.89 24.46 7.98
CA SER A 542 -28.50 25.15 6.73
C SER A 542 -26.99 25.01 6.45
N GLY A 543 -26.59 25.25 5.20
CA GLY A 543 -25.16 25.24 4.80
C GLY A 543 -24.59 23.85 4.47
N VAL A 544 -25.45 22.82 4.32
CA VAL A 544 -25.04 21.48 3.88
C VAL A 544 -25.25 21.32 2.38
N SER A 545 -24.25 20.80 1.68
CA SER A 545 -24.33 20.45 0.26
C SER A 545 -23.80 19.05 0.01
N LEU A 546 -24.38 18.34 -0.97
CA LEU A 546 -23.84 17.09 -1.48
C LEU A 546 -22.65 17.41 -2.39
N LEU A 547 -21.43 16.97 -2.02
CA LEU A 547 -20.24 17.12 -2.85
C LEU A 547 -20.14 16.06 -3.94
N LEU A 548 -20.39 14.80 -3.56
CA LEU A 548 -20.26 13.66 -4.46
C LEU A 548 -21.16 12.51 -4.02
N GLY A 549 -21.71 11.78 -4.99
CA GLY A 549 -22.40 10.52 -4.80
C GLY A 549 -22.11 9.59 -5.97
N ASN A 550 -22.05 8.28 -5.71
CA ASN A 550 -21.77 7.29 -6.74
C ASN A 550 -22.99 6.88 -7.58
N TYR A 551 -24.17 7.32 -7.18
CA TYR A 551 -25.42 7.25 -7.96
C TYR A 551 -25.88 8.64 -8.35
N ALA A 552 -26.67 8.74 -9.42
CA ALA A 552 -27.40 9.97 -9.70
C ALA A 552 -28.36 10.24 -8.53
N THR A 553 -28.11 11.31 -7.79
CA THR A 553 -28.92 11.75 -6.66
C THR A 553 -29.47 13.13 -6.94
N HIS A 554 -30.75 13.33 -6.58
CA HIS A 554 -31.31 14.68 -6.49
C HIS A 554 -30.99 15.21 -5.08
N PRO A 555 -30.51 16.44 -4.94
CA PRO A 555 -30.24 17.06 -3.64
C PRO A 555 -31.58 17.30 -2.92
N GLU A 556 -32.02 16.31 -2.13
CA GLU A 556 -33.10 16.51 -1.16
C GLU A 556 -32.49 16.93 0.18
N PRO A 557 -33.21 17.78 0.97
CA PRO A 557 -32.78 18.10 2.32
C PRO A 557 -32.59 16.81 3.15
N LEU A 558 -31.47 16.72 3.88
CA LEU A 558 -31.22 15.61 4.78
C LEU A 558 -32.30 15.53 5.87
N LYS A 559 -32.70 14.32 6.20
CA LYS A 559 -33.58 13.99 7.32
C LYS A 559 -32.76 13.30 8.41
N ALA A 560 -33.34 13.21 9.62
CA ALA A 560 -32.68 12.55 10.75
C ALA A 560 -32.31 11.08 10.47
N GLU A 561 -33.05 10.43 9.59
CA GLU A 561 -32.75 9.11 9.04
C GLU A 561 -33.01 9.15 7.53
N ILE A 562 -32.09 8.59 6.76
CA ILE A 562 -32.21 8.46 5.30
C ILE A 562 -31.97 7.02 4.86
N SER A 563 -32.58 6.63 3.74
CA SER A 563 -32.26 5.39 3.03
C SER A 563 -31.13 5.62 2.03
N ILE A 564 -30.22 4.68 1.95
CA ILE A 564 -29.17 4.61 0.93
C ILE A 564 -29.22 3.25 0.23
N ARG A 565 -29.02 3.28 -1.08
CA ARG A 565 -29.14 2.14 -1.99
C ARG A 565 -28.02 1.13 -1.78
N PRO A 566 -28.11 -0.07 -2.37
CA PRO A 566 -27.00 -1.03 -2.37
C PRO A 566 -25.68 -0.38 -2.85
N TYR A 567 -24.61 -0.54 -2.08
CA TYR A 567 -23.28 0.03 -2.36
C TYR A 567 -23.29 1.53 -2.68
N GLU A 568 -24.27 2.28 -2.19
CA GLU A 568 -24.29 3.73 -2.35
C GLU A 568 -23.31 4.41 -1.39
N ALA A 569 -22.59 5.41 -1.93
CA ALA A 569 -21.75 6.30 -1.14
C ALA A 569 -22.13 7.75 -1.41
N ARG A 570 -22.10 8.58 -0.35
CA ARG A 570 -22.36 10.02 -0.42
C ARG A 570 -21.38 10.78 0.47
N ILE A 571 -20.90 11.93 -0.01
CA ILE A 571 -20.09 12.88 0.74
C ILE A 571 -20.85 14.19 0.81
N TYR A 572 -21.22 14.61 2.01
CA TYR A 572 -21.80 15.92 2.26
C TYR A 572 -20.77 16.84 2.90
N LEU A 573 -20.74 18.09 2.46
CA LEU A 573 -19.97 19.17 3.07
C LEU A 573 -20.92 20.09 3.83
N ARG A 574 -20.55 20.38 5.07
CA ARG A 574 -21.14 21.45 5.88
C ARG A 574 -20.08 22.52 6.12
N LYS A 575 -20.44 23.78 5.88
CA LYS A 575 -19.64 24.93 6.30
C LYS A 575 -20.28 25.54 7.54
N LYS A 576 -19.48 25.71 8.60
CA LYS A 576 -19.95 26.41 9.81
C LYS A 576 -19.93 27.89 9.54
N ASP A 577 -20.99 28.61 9.95
CA ASP A 577 -20.95 30.06 10.00
C ASP A 577 -19.94 30.48 11.08
N ILE A 578 -18.85 31.08 10.69
CA ILE A 578 -17.92 31.71 11.62
C ILE A 578 -18.65 32.94 12.17
N GLU A 579 -19.32 32.82 13.33
CA GLU A 579 -19.74 34.00 14.07
C GLU A 579 -18.46 34.84 14.33
N LYS A 580 -18.37 36.00 13.72
CA LYS A 580 -17.37 37.00 14.09
C LYS A 580 -17.65 37.34 15.56
N GLU A 581 -16.85 36.78 16.47
CA GLU A 581 -16.74 37.38 17.81
C GLU A 581 -16.32 38.84 17.63
N GLU A 582 -17.31 39.74 17.57
CA GLU A 582 -17.07 41.15 17.74
C GLU A 582 -16.51 41.31 19.16
N THR A 583 -15.21 41.49 19.22
CA THR A 583 -14.55 42.02 20.41
C THR A 583 -15.21 43.35 20.77
N SER A 584 -16.23 43.29 21.63
CA SER A 584 -16.75 44.47 22.31
C SER A 584 -15.67 44.97 23.30
N VAL A 585 -14.74 45.73 22.77
CA VAL A 585 -13.88 46.56 23.60
C VAL A 585 -14.81 47.62 24.20
N SER A 586 -15.29 47.39 25.39
CA SER A 586 -15.99 48.40 26.20
C SER A 586 -15.05 49.58 26.39
N LYS A 587 -15.33 50.66 25.69
CA LYS A 587 -14.86 52.01 26.05
C LYS A 587 -15.55 52.41 27.33
N ASN A 588 -15.02 52.04 28.47
CA ASN A 588 -15.32 52.77 29.70
C ASN A 588 -14.27 53.88 29.85
N GLY A 589 -14.71 55.06 29.47
CA GLY A 589 -14.00 56.28 29.76
C GLY A 589 -13.84 56.46 31.27
N ALA A 590 -12.66 56.78 31.68
CA ALA A 590 -12.42 57.39 32.98
C ALA A 590 -12.48 58.90 32.80
N SER A 591 -13.49 59.52 33.38
CA SER A 591 -13.46 60.94 33.78
C SER A 591 -13.05 60.95 35.25
N VAL A 592 -12.06 61.63 35.54
CA VAL A 592 -11.65 62.55 36.59
C VAL A 592 -10.14 62.46 36.81
#